data_b83cce3ff57e4e82b195270efadffee5
#
_entry.id   b83cce3ff57e4e82b195270efadffee5
#
_cell.length_a   1.000
_cell.length_b   1.000
_cell.length_c   1.000
_cell.angle_alpha   90.00
_cell.angle_beta   90.00
_cell.angle_gamma   90.00
#
_symmetry.space_group_name_H-M   'P 1'
#
loop_
_entity.id
_entity.type
_entity.pdbx_description
1 polymer ?
#
loop_
_entity_poly.entity_id
_entity_poly.type
_entity_poly.pdbx_seq_one_letter_code
_entity_poly.pdbx_strand_id
1 'polypeptide(L)'
;MHLNVSDIRKHFIEELKNENFSWDKSGVKTIELIGASFHADEPSIFGTPNEEYIADELRWYDSMSTNIHDIRSEGEPPAAWKYSANEHGEINSNYGTLIHSDKYFNQYGQALDELLHNMDTRRATMVYTRPSIWTEYNENGKNDFICTNAVTYYLRDGAIHAVVQMRSNDVVFGYKNDYAWQLHVLKSLVDDYNYCYLDNAADADYRKEMVVGNIIWQVQNLHVYERHFDLVS
;
A
#
# COMPACT_ATOMS: atom_id res chain seq x y z
N MET A 1 21.86 9.13 -2.30
CA MET A 1 20.73 10.09 -2.14
C MET A 1 19.49 9.31 -2.54
N HIS A 2 18.49 9.25 -1.68
CA HIS A 2 17.23 8.60 -2.05
C HIS A 2 16.38 9.62 -2.79
N LEU A 3 15.74 9.21 -3.88
CA LEU A 3 14.69 9.99 -4.54
C LEU A 3 13.52 10.20 -3.57
N ASN A 4 12.73 11.23 -3.80
CA ASN A 4 11.50 11.50 -3.06
C ASN A 4 10.31 11.69 -4.04
N VAL A 5 9.10 11.94 -3.52
CA VAL A 5 7.90 12.11 -4.36
C VAL A 5 8.07 13.24 -5.38
N SER A 6 8.70 14.36 -4.99
CA SER A 6 8.96 15.48 -5.90
C SER A 6 9.86 15.08 -7.08
N ASP A 7 10.86 14.23 -6.86
CA ASP A 7 11.76 13.75 -7.92
C ASP A 7 11.01 12.80 -8.88
N ILE A 8 10.16 11.93 -8.35
CA ILE A 8 9.30 11.06 -9.16
C ILE A 8 8.34 11.90 -10.01
N ARG A 9 7.72 12.92 -9.43
CA ARG A 9 6.82 13.84 -10.13
C ARG A 9 7.53 14.50 -11.31
N LYS A 10 8.72 15.06 -11.10
CA LYS A 10 9.55 15.67 -12.15
C LYS A 10 9.87 14.69 -13.27
N HIS A 11 10.24 13.45 -12.92
CA HIS A 11 10.53 12.42 -13.91
C HIS A 11 9.33 12.19 -14.84
N PHE A 12 8.14 11.94 -14.32
CA PHE A 12 6.95 11.70 -15.15
C PHE A 12 6.54 12.91 -16.00
N ILE A 13 6.70 14.15 -15.49
CA ILE A 13 6.48 15.37 -16.26
C ILE A 13 7.47 15.47 -17.43
N GLU A 14 8.73 15.16 -17.20
CA GLU A 14 9.78 15.19 -18.24
C GLU A 14 9.55 14.11 -19.30
N GLU A 15 9.21 12.89 -18.91
CA GLU A 15 8.88 11.80 -19.82
C GLU A 15 7.66 12.12 -20.70
N LEU A 16 6.61 12.71 -20.10
CA LEU A 16 5.45 13.19 -20.84
C LEU A 16 5.80 14.28 -21.85
N LYS A 17 6.59 15.26 -21.44
CA LYS A 17 7.04 16.37 -22.29
C LYS A 17 7.92 15.90 -23.47
N ASN A 18 8.72 14.86 -23.23
CA ASN A 18 9.61 14.28 -24.24
C ASN A 18 8.90 13.20 -25.09
N GLU A 19 7.62 12.94 -24.85
CA GLU A 19 6.83 11.91 -25.53
C GLU A 19 7.47 10.50 -25.44
N ASN A 20 8.11 10.19 -24.32
CA ASN A 20 8.74 8.89 -24.04
C ASN A 20 7.69 7.88 -23.59
N PHE A 21 7.03 7.25 -24.54
CA PHE A 21 5.93 6.34 -24.25
C PHE A 21 6.32 4.88 -24.46
N SER A 22 5.84 4.02 -23.57
CA SER A 22 5.66 2.59 -23.80
C SER A 22 4.25 2.35 -24.36
N TRP A 23 4.02 1.14 -24.89
CA TRP A 23 2.74 0.72 -25.40
C TRP A 23 2.33 -0.58 -24.75
N ASP A 24 1.15 -0.63 -24.18
CA ASP A 24 0.62 -1.88 -23.69
C ASP A 24 0.15 -2.80 -24.85
N LYS A 25 -0.22 -4.04 -24.52
CA LYS A 25 -0.67 -5.02 -25.52
C LYS A 25 -1.95 -4.61 -26.28
N SER A 26 -2.72 -3.67 -25.77
CA SER A 26 -3.93 -3.12 -26.39
C SER A 26 -3.65 -1.86 -27.22
N GLY A 27 -2.40 -1.41 -27.27
CA GLY A 27 -1.99 -0.20 -28.01
C GLY A 27 -2.25 1.10 -27.25
N VAL A 28 -2.46 1.04 -25.94
CA VAL A 28 -2.59 2.22 -25.09
C VAL A 28 -1.20 2.71 -24.68
N LYS A 29 -0.96 4.02 -24.79
CA LYS A 29 0.28 4.64 -24.34
C LYS A 29 0.36 4.64 -22.82
N THR A 30 1.57 4.38 -22.32
CA THR A 30 1.92 4.47 -20.91
C THR A 30 3.25 5.18 -20.76
N ILE A 31 3.48 5.82 -19.62
CA ILE A 31 4.81 6.20 -19.14
C ILE A 31 5.12 5.26 -17.99
N GLU A 32 6.29 4.66 -17.97
CA GLU A 32 6.68 3.66 -16.99
C GLU A 32 8.05 3.95 -16.42
N LEU A 33 8.21 3.76 -15.11
CA LEU A 33 9.49 3.75 -14.41
C LEU A 33 9.68 2.37 -13.77
N ILE A 34 10.56 1.56 -14.35
CA ILE A 34 10.84 0.21 -13.87
C ILE A 34 11.86 0.27 -12.72
N GLY A 35 11.53 -0.35 -11.59
CA GLY A 35 12.43 -0.45 -10.43
C GLY A 35 12.55 0.84 -9.63
N ALA A 36 11.48 1.64 -9.53
CA ALA A 36 11.47 2.85 -8.74
C ALA A 36 11.68 2.56 -7.24
N SER A 37 12.50 3.38 -6.57
CA SER A 37 12.70 3.37 -5.12
C SER A 37 12.87 4.79 -4.61
N PHE A 38 11.99 5.23 -3.71
CA PHE A 38 11.95 6.60 -3.22
C PHE A 38 11.36 6.72 -1.82
N HIS A 39 11.62 7.84 -1.14
CA HIS A 39 10.91 8.23 0.07
C HIS A 39 9.49 8.67 -0.29
N ALA A 40 8.50 8.03 0.30
CA ALA A 40 7.09 8.41 0.20
C ALA A 40 6.79 9.51 1.24
N ASP A 41 7.31 10.71 0.98
CA ASP A 41 7.26 11.87 1.87
C ASP A 41 6.03 12.78 1.64
N GLU A 42 5.27 12.52 0.58
CA GLU A 42 4.01 13.20 0.26
C GLU A 42 2.88 12.19 0.01
N PRO A 43 1.62 12.54 0.33
CA PRO A 43 0.48 11.61 0.22
C PRO A 43 0.02 11.36 -1.23
N SER A 44 0.55 12.10 -2.21
CA SER A 44 0.24 11.93 -3.64
C SER A 44 1.41 12.30 -4.52
N ILE A 45 1.61 11.54 -5.61
CA ILE A 45 2.54 11.94 -6.67
C ILE A 45 1.84 12.98 -7.55
N PHE A 46 0.63 12.69 -8.02
CA PHE A 46 -0.21 13.62 -8.77
C PHE A 46 -1.63 13.69 -8.20
N GLY A 47 -2.24 14.86 -8.39
CA GLY A 47 -3.59 15.15 -7.91
C GLY A 47 -3.69 15.27 -6.40
N THR A 48 -4.91 15.44 -5.91
CA THR A 48 -5.22 15.54 -4.48
C THR A 48 -5.87 14.24 -3.99
N PRO A 49 -5.49 13.72 -2.81
CA PRO A 49 -6.19 12.61 -2.18
C PRO A 49 -7.69 12.93 -2.00
N ASN A 50 -8.55 11.94 -2.24
CA ASN A 50 -9.97 12.03 -1.89
C ASN A 50 -10.14 11.44 -0.48
N GLU A 51 -10.15 12.31 0.51
CA GLU A 51 -10.18 11.93 1.94
C GLU A 51 -11.44 11.11 2.30
N GLU A 52 -12.59 11.42 1.68
CA GLU A 52 -13.84 10.66 1.92
C GLU A 52 -13.70 9.23 1.39
N TYR A 53 -13.22 9.09 0.15
CA TYR A 53 -12.99 7.77 -0.44
C TYR A 53 -11.92 6.97 0.33
N ILE A 54 -10.84 7.62 0.71
CA ILE A 54 -9.78 6.99 1.53
C ILE A 54 -10.37 6.47 2.85
N ALA A 55 -11.19 7.26 3.52
CA ALA A 55 -11.82 6.83 4.76
C ALA A 55 -12.77 5.64 4.55
N ASP A 56 -13.52 5.59 3.44
CA ASP A 56 -14.36 4.47 3.07
C ASP A 56 -13.53 3.21 2.84
N GLU A 57 -12.47 3.32 2.05
CA GLU A 57 -11.59 2.20 1.70
C GLU A 57 -10.85 1.63 2.93
N LEU A 58 -10.34 2.50 3.81
CA LEU A 58 -9.72 2.08 5.07
C LEU A 58 -10.70 1.31 5.96
N ARG A 59 -11.93 1.82 6.15
CA ARG A 59 -12.96 1.09 6.91
C ARG A 59 -13.29 -0.27 6.30
N TRP A 60 -13.34 -0.34 4.97
CA TRP A 60 -13.57 -1.59 4.27
C TRP A 60 -12.41 -2.58 4.44
N TYR A 61 -11.16 -2.11 4.38
CA TYR A 61 -9.99 -2.96 4.68
C TYR A 61 -10.05 -3.48 6.13
N ASP A 62 -10.32 -2.61 7.09
CA ASP A 62 -10.42 -2.99 8.51
C ASP A 62 -11.58 -3.97 8.77
N SER A 63 -12.64 -3.92 7.99
CA SER A 63 -13.75 -4.88 8.07
C SER A 63 -13.41 -6.28 7.58
N MET A 64 -12.30 -6.42 6.84
CA MET A 64 -11.85 -7.65 6.17
C MET A 64 -12.87 -8.23 5.17
N SER A 65 -13.85 -7.44 4.71
CA SER A 65 -14.77 -7.89 3.67
C SER A 65 -14.08 -7.96 2.31
N THR A 66 -14.22 -9.08 1.63
CA THR A 66 -13.73 -9.25 0.25
C THR A 66 -14.77 -8.86 -0.80
N ASN A 67 -15.90 -8.26 -0.40
CA ASN A 67 -16.93 -7.80 -1.31
C ASN A 67 -16.82 -6.28 -1.53
N ILE A 68 -16.72 -5.86 -2.79
CA ILE A 68 -16.58 -4.44 -3.17
C ILE A 68 -17.82 -3.60 -2.86
N HIS A 69 -19.00 -4.21 -2.69
CA HIS A 69 -20.23 -3.51 -2.32
C HIS A 69 -20.22 -3.02 -0.86
N ASP A 70 -19.31 -3.53 -0.04
CA ASP A 70 -19.12 -3.12 1.35
C ASP A 70 -18.18 -1.91 1.51
N ILE A 71 -17.57 -1.41 0.41
CA ILE A 71 -16.69 -0.23 0.46
C ILE A 71 -17.48 1.02 0.90
N ARG A 72 -18.72 1.14 0.43
CA ARG A 72 -19.60 2.27 0.73
C ARG A 72 -20.96 1.80 1.17
N SER A 73 -21.54 2.50 2.14
CA SER A 73 -22.92 2.26 2.56
C SER A 73 -23.96 2.65 1.51
N GLU A 74 -23.61 3.63 0.65
CA GLU A 74 -24.47 4.11 -0.42
C GLU A 74 -23.63 4.38 -1.69
N GLY A 75 -24.25 4.15 -2.86
CA GLY A 75 -23.64 4.37 -4.16
C GLY A 75 -22.91 3.15 -4.73
N GLU A 76 -22.37 3.36 -5.91
CA GLU A 76 -21.71 2.30 -6.66
C GLU A 76 -20.24 2.14 -6.24
N PRO A 77 -19.70 0.92 -6.23
CA PRO A 77 -18.27 0.71 -6.03
C PRO A 77 -17.43 1.43 -7.08
N PRO A 78 -16.21 1.87 -6.74
CA PRO A 78 -15.30 2.48 -7.71
C PRO A 78 -15.03 1.61 -8.93
N ALA A 79 -14.84 2.25 -10.09
CA ALA A 79 -14.66 1.55 -11.37
C ALA A 79 -13.46 0.57 -11.34
N ALA A 80 -12.38 0.91 -10.64
CA ALA A 80 -11.21 0.05 -10.51
C ALA A 80 -11.56 -1.28 -9.79
N TRP A 81 -12.34 -1.21 -8.72
CA TRP A 81 -12.79 -2.39 -7.99
C TRP A 81 -13.80 -3.21 -8.79
N LYS A 82 -14.73 -2.55 -9.51
CA LYS A 82 -15.64 -3.25 -10.43
C LYS A 82 -14.90 -4.02 -11.52
N TYR A 83 -13.79 -3.48 -12.02
CA TYR A 83 -12.96 -4.16 -13.01
C TYR A 83 -12.25 -5.40 -12.45
N SER A 84 -11.90 -5.37 -11.16
CA SER A 84 -11.18 -6.44 -10.48
C SER A 84 -12.09 -7.56 -9.96
N ALA A 85 -13.33 -7.21 -9.61
CA ALA A 85 -14.28 -8.11 -8.97
C ALA A 85 -14.97 -9.04 -9.97
N ASN A 86 -15.41 -10.20 -9.46
CA ASN A 86 -16.32 -11.07 -10.18
C ASN A 86 -17.77 -10.52 -10.17
N GLU A 87 -18.69 -11.28 -10.78
CA GLU A 87 -20.12 -10.92 -10.84
C GLU A 87 -20.80 -10.80 -9.47
N HIS A 88 -20.22 -11.41 -8.43
CA HIS A 88 -20.71 -11.33 -7.05
C HIS A 88 -20.05 -10.23 -6.23
N GLY A 89 -19.16 -9.44 -6.84
CA GLY A 89 -18.42 -8.38 -6.16
C GLY A 89 -17.20 -8.85 -5.37
N GLU A 90 -16.78 -10.11 -5.53
CA GLU A 90 -15.66 -10.68 -4.77
C GLU A 90 -14.29 -10.34 -5.39
N ILE A 91 -13.30 -10.03 -4.54
CA ILE A 91 -11.90 -9.75 -4.90
C ILE A 91 -10.91 -10.50 -4.00
N ASN A 92 -9.63 -10.44 -4.35
CA ASN A 92 -8.53 -11.00 -3.55
C ASN A 92 -7.81 -9.95 -2.71
N SER A 93 -7.86 -8.68 -3.12
CA SER A 93 -6.98 -7.60 -2.65
C SER A 93 -7.57 -6.77 -1.51
N ASN A 94 -8.50 -7.31 -0.68
CA ASN A 94 -8.77 -6.64 0.58
C ASN A 94 -7.52 -6.77 1.47
N TYR A 95 -6.76 -5.69 1.60
CA TYR A 95 -5.48 -5.68 2.29
C TYR A 95 -5.61 -5.97 3.80
N GLY A 96 -6.69 -5.56 4.43
CA GLY A 96 -6.98 -5.89 5.82
C GLY A 96 -7.15 -7.39 6.03
N THR A 97 -7.91 -8.06 5.15
CA THR A 97 -8.04 -9.52 5.15
C THR A 97 -6.70 -10.22 5.09
N LEU A 98 -5.77 -9.71 4.24
CA LEU A 98 -4.47 -10.33 4.02
C LEU A 98 -3.56 -10.25 5.24
N ILE A 99 -3.67 -9.21 6.06
CA ILE A 99 -2.77 -9.03 7.21
C ILE A 99 -3.40 -9.39 8.55
N HIS A 100 -4.73 -9.31 8.71
CA HIS A 100 -5.39 -9.51 10.01
C HIS A 100 -6.09 -10.87 10.14
N SER A 101 -6.50 -11.51 9.01
CA SER A 101 -7.28 -12.75 9.12
C SER A 101 -6.43 -13.94 9.55
N ASP A 102 -7.08 -14.86 10.28
CA ASP A 102 -6.48 -16.15 10.66
C ASP A 102 -6.13 -17.01 9.43
N LYS A 103 -6.89 -16.85 8.33
CA LYS A 103 -6.58 -17.51 7.05
C LYS A 103 -5.17 -17.23 6.58
N TYR A 104 -4.66 -16.04 6.85
CA TYR A 104 -3.31 -15.59 6.48
C TYR A 104 -2.42 -15.39 7.71
N PHE A 105 -2.70 -16.14 8.80
CA PHE A 105 -1.88 -16.26 10.02
C PHE A 105 -1.79 -14.98 10.85
N ASN A 106 -2.75 -14.07 10.77
CA ASN A 106 -2.73 -12.79 11.50
C ASN A 106 -1.32 -12.15 11.46
N GLN A 107 -0.87 -11.82 10.26
CA GLN A 107 0.48 -11.32 10.01
C GLN A 107 0.77 -10.01 10.77
N TYR A 108 -0.26 -9.18 10.98
CA TYR A 108 -0.15 -7.97 11.76
C TYR A 108 0.29 -8.27 13.21
N GLY A 109 -0.39 -9.19 13.88
CA GLY A 109 -0.03 -9.63 15.23
C GLY A 109 1.38 -10.22 15.28
N GLN A 110 1.77 -11.04 14.28
CA GLN A 110 3.12 -11.62 14.21
C GLN A 110 4.21 -10.55 14.02
N ALA A 111 3.95 -9.53 13.18
CA ALA A 111 4.90 -8.45 12.96
C ALA A 111 5.06 -7.55 14.19
N LEU A 112 3.96 -7.25 14.89
CA LEU A 112 3.97 -6.51 16.15
C LEU A 112 4.76 -7.28 17.23
N ASP A 113 4.48 -8.57 17.40
CA ASP A 113 5.20 -9.44 18.36
C ASP A 113 6.70 -9.49 18.07
N GLU A 114 7.07 -9.62 16.80
CA GLU A 114 8.47 -9.61 16.38
C GLU A 114 9.17 -8.27 16.70
N LEU A 115 8.49 -7.12 16.51
CA LEU A 115 9.03 -5.80 16.85
C LEU A 115 9.19 -5.62 18.36
N LEU A 116 8.26 -6.14 19.17
CA LEU A 116 8.30 -6.06 20.63
C LEU A 116 9.45 -6.89 21.22
N HIS A 117 9.72 -8.06 20.67
CA HIS A 117 10.71 -9.00 21.23
C HIS A 117 12.10 -8.87 20.60
N ASN A 118 12.24 -8.23 19.44
CA ASN A 118 13.48 -8.15 18.68
C ASN A 118 13.65 -6.79 18.01
N MET A 119 14.17 -5.81 18.76
CA MET A 119 14.26 -4.41 18.33
C MET A 119 15.11 -4.18 17.07
N ASP A 120 16.06 -5.05 16.76
CA ASP A 120 16.93 -4.98 15.58
C ASP A 120 16.48 -5.92 14.45
N THR A 121 15.26 -6.44 14.55
CA THR A 121 14.71 -7.42 13.59
C THR A 121 14.76 -6.92 12.13
N ARG A 122 14.83 -7.90 11.24
CA ARG A 122 14.65 -7.76 9.79
C ARG A 122 13.56 -8.69 9.26
N ARG A 123 12.69 -9.22 10.16
CA ARG A 123 11.66 -10.22 9.85
C ARG A 123 10.23 -9.74 10.09
N ALA A 124 10.01 -8.54 10.65
CA ALA A 124 8.69 -7.98 10.85
C ALA A 124 8.08 -7.63 9.48
N THR A 125 7.65 -8.65 8.75
CA THR A 125 7.21 -8.56 7.36
C THR A 125 5.79 -9.10 7.22
N MET A 126 4.93 -8.32 6.57
CA MET A 126 3.60 -8.73 6.13
C MET A 126 3.63 -9.00 4.63
N VAL A 127 3.30 -10.22 4.22
CA VAL A 127 3.29 -10.67 2.82
C VAL A 127 1.86 -10.59 2.30
N TYR A 128 1.63 -9.76 1.29
CA TYR A 128 0.31 -9.54 0.70
C TYR A 128 0.04 -10.52 -0.45
N THR A 129 1.01 -10.70 -1.33
CA THR A 129 0.89 -11.65 -2.43
C THR A 129 1.36 -13.06 -2.01
N ARG A 130 1.09 -14.05 -2.86
CA ARG A 130 1.41 -15.46 -2.63
C ARG A 130 1.51 -16.22 -3.95
N PRO A 131 2.23 -17.36 -4.03
CA PRO A 131 2.35 -18.13 -5.28
C PRO A 131 1.01 -18.58 -5.88
N SER A 132 0.02 -18.89 -5.05
CA SER A 132 -1.33 -19.28 -5.47
C SER A 132 -2.10 -18.19 -6.21
N ILE A 133 -1.63 -16.91 -6.13
CA ILE A 133 -2.25 -15.79 -6.85
C ILE A 133 -2.35 -16.05 -8.37
N TRP A 134 -1.43 -16.83 -8.95
CA TRP A 134 -1.48 -17.22 -10.36
C TRP A 134 -2.73 -18.05 -10.75
N THR A 135 -3.37 -18.65 -9.77
CA THR A 135 -4.65 -19.35 -9.96
C THR A 135 -5.82 -18.49 -9.45
N GLU A 136 -5.61 -17.81 -8.31
CA GLU A 136 -6.67 -17.08 -7.63
C GLU A 136 -7.08 -15.78 -8.34
N TYR A 137 -6.15 -15.13 -9.09
CA TYR A 137 -6.39 -13.80 -9.65
C TYR A 137 -7.57 -13.76 -10.63
N ASN A 138 -7.84 -14.86 -11.33
CA ASN A 138 -8.94 -14.98 -12.30
C ASN A 138 -9.97 -16.06 -11.94
N GLU A 139 -9.87 -16.62 -10.73
CA GLU A 139 -10.81 -17.61 -10.24
C GLU A 139 -12.22 -17.01 -10.13
N ASN A 140 -13.23 -17.77 -10.59
CA ASN A 140 -14.63 -17.36 -10.56
C ASN A 140 -14.91 -16.01 -11.26
N GLY A 141 -14.15 -15.67 -12.30
CA GLY A 141 -14.35 -14.45 -13.08
C GLY A 141 -13.75 -13.18 -12.48
N LYS A 142 -12.96 -13.29 -11.42
CA LYS A 142 -12.15 -12.17 -10.91
C LYS A 142 -11.09 -11.74 -11.94
N ASN A 143 -10.58 -10.51 -11.80
CA ASN A 143 -9.40 -10.03 -12.51
C ASN A 143 -8.56 -9.22 -11.51
N ASP A 144 -8.15 -9.88 -10.43
CA ASP A 144 -7.54 -9.23 -9.27
C ASP A 144 -6.23 -9.90 -8.87
N PHE A 145 -5.15 -9.47 -9.51
CA PHE A 145 -3.79 -9.86 -9.17
C PHE A 145 -3.20 -8.82 -8.18
N ILE A 146 -3.00 -9.20 -6.92
CA ILE A 146 -2.56 -8.32 -5.83
C ILE A 146 -1.34 -7.49 -6.24
N CYS A 147 -1.40 -6.16 -6.03
CA CYS A 147 -0.35 -5.23 -6.42
C CYS A 147 0.75 -5.08 -5.38
N THR A 148 0.43 -5.15 -4.10
CA THR A 148 1.42 -5.12 -3.01
C THR A 148 2.03 -6.52 -2.83
N ASN A 149 3.36 -6.60 -2.86
CA ASN A 149 4.07 -7.85 -2.60
C ASN A 149 4.24 -8.11 -1.11
N ALA A 150 4.88 -7.18 -0.41
CA ALA A 150 5.16 -7.26 1.01
C ALA A 150 5.47 -5.89 1.59
N VAL A 151 5.36 -5.77 2.91
CA VAL A 151 5.84 -4.61 3.66
C VAL A 151 6.66 -5.10 4.84
N THR A 152 7.88 -4.59 4.99
CA THR A 152 8.75 -4.91 6.13
C THR A 152 8.91 -3.69 7.01
N TYR A 153 8.76 -3.88 8.31
CA TYR A 153 8.85 -2.83 9.32
C TYR A 153 10.16 -2.93 10.09
N TYR A 154 10.75 -1.77 10.39
CA TYR A 154 12.02 -1.66 11.08
C TYR A 154 11.92 -0.65 12.22
N LEU A 155 12.30 -1.06 13.42
CA LEU A 155 12.45 -0.16 14.55
C LEU A 155 13.88 0.36 14.55
N ARG A 156 14.07 1.66 14.23
CA ARG A 156 15.40 2.30 14.22
C ARG A 156 15.26 3.75 14.71
N ASP A 157 16.24 4.22 15.45
CA ASP A 157 16.36 5.62 15.89
C ASP A 157 15.12 6.17 16.62
N GLY A 158 14.38 5.30 17.33
CA GLY A 158 13.16 5.67 18.06
C GLY A 158 11.92 5.82 17.18
N ALA A 159 11.94 5.25 15.97
CA ALA A 159 10.83 5.26 15.04
C ALA A 159 10.59 3.86 14.43
N ILE A 160 9.36 3.58 14.03
CA ILE A 160 9.04 2.42 13.19
C ILE A 160 8.94 2.91 11.74
N HIS A 161 9.80 2.36 10.88
CA HIS A 161 9.87 2.65 9.45
C HIS A 161 9.23 1.52 8.65
N ALA A 162 8.71 1.82 7.47
CA ALA A 162 8.16 0.83 6.56
C ALA A 162 8.91 0.81 5.21
N VAL A 163 9.17 -0.37 4.67
CA VAL A 163 9.61 -0.58 3.29
C VAL A 163 8.51 -1.32 2.55
N VAL A 164 7.80 -0.59 1.70
CA VAL A 164 6.68 -1.09 0.89
C VAL A 164 7.22 -1.60 -0.43
N GLN A 165 6.84 -2.81 -0.82
CA GLN A 165 7.23 -3.42 -2.09
C GLN A 165 5.99 -3.73 -2.93
N MET A 166 5.91 -3.12 -4.11
CA MET A 166 4.80 -3.32 -5.05
C MET A 166 5.29 -3.84 -6.39
N ARG A 167 4.51 -4.72 -7.04
CA ARG A 167 4.78 -5.11 -8.43
C ARG A 167 4.35 -4.04 -9.42
N SER A 168 3.30 -3.28 -9.09
CA SER A 168 2.65 -2.32 -9.99
C SER A 168 1.96 -1.24 -9.18
N ASN A 169 2.11 0.03 -9.58
CA ASN A 169 1.44 1.14 -8.92
C ASN A 169 1.20 2.30 -9.92
N ASP A 170 -0.01 2.82 -9.98
CA ASP A 170 -0.36 3.99 -10.77
C ASP A 170 -0.05 5.28 -10.00
N VAL A 171 0.60 6.26 -10.65
CA VAL A 171 1.06 7.50 -9.97
C VAL A 171 -0.06 8.49 -9.69
N VAL A 172 -1.25 8.35 -10.31
CA VAL A 172 -2.35 9.30 -10.18
C VAL A 172 -3.37 8.85 -9.13
N PHE A 173 -3.86 7.62 -9.22
CA PHE A 173 -4.90 7.10 -8.33
C PHE A 173 -4.37 6.04 -7.38
N GLY A 174 -3.55 5.10 -7.87
CA GLY A 174 -3.07 3.97 -7.07
C GLY A 174 -2.23 4.43 -5.89
N TYR A 175 -1.15 5.17 -6.15
CA TYR A 175 -0.20 5.56 -5.11
C TYR A 175 -0.86 6.20 -3.88
N LYS A 176 -1.74 7.19 -4.07
CA LYS A 176 -2.31 7.94 -2.94
C LYS A 176 -3.23 7.11 -2.05
N ASN A 177 -3.95 6.14 -2.62
CA ASN A 177 -4.80 5.24 -1.86
C ASN A 177 -3.96 4.15 -1.15
N ASP A 178 -3.01 3.55 -1.88
CA ASP A 178 -2.06 2.59 -1.29
C ASP A 178 -1.21 3.23 -0.18
N TYR A 179 -0.74 4.48 -0.39
CA TYR A 179 -0.01 5.24 0.64
C TYR A 179 -0.85 5.45 1.90
N ALA A 180 -2.13 5.82 1.74
CA ALA A 180 -3.03 6.02 2.87
C ALA A 180 -3.18 4.72 3.70
N TRP A 181 -3.34 3.58 3.05
CA TRP A 181 -3.36 2.28 3.72
C TRP A 181 -2.04 1.98 4.43
N GLN A 182 -0.91 2.12 3.77
CA GLN A 182 0.38 1.80 4.37
C GLN A 182 0.70 2.72 5.56
N LEU A 183 0.32 3.99 5.49
CA LEU A 183 0.44 4.94 6.60
C LEU A 183 -0.52 4.57 7.75
N HIS A 184 -1.75 4.13 7.46
CA HIS A 184 -2.70 3.65 8.45
C HIS A 184 -2.12 2.46 9.23
N VAL A 185 -1.63 1.44 8.55
CA VAL A 185 -1.02 0.26 9.18
C VAL A 185 0.22 0.64 10.01
N LEU A 186 1.08 1.52 9.47
CA LEU A 186 2.28 1.98 10.19
C LEU A 186 1.92 2.74 11.48
N LYS A 187 0.92 3.62 11.44
CA LYS A 187 0.41 4.33 12.63
C LYS A 187 -0.14 3.36 13.65
N SER A 188 -0.98 2.40 13.23
CA SER A 188 -1.53 1.38 14.11
C SER A 188 -0.43 0.56 14.78
N LEU A 189 0.61 0.15 14.04
CA LEU A 189 1.77 -0.55 14.62
C LEU A 189 2.52 0.30 15.65
N VAL A 190 2.67 1.60 15.42
CA VAL A 190 3.31 2.50 16.40
C VAL A 190 2.47 2.62 17.66
N ASP A 191 1.16 2.81 17.51
CA ASP A 191 0.24 2.97 18.63
C ASP A 191 0.16 1.68 19.46
N ASP A 192 0.01 0.52 18.81
CA ASP A 192 -0.05 -0.79 19.46
C ASP A 192 1.29 -1.17 20.10
N TYR A 193 2.41 -0.87 19.43
CA TYR A 193 3.74 -1.08 20.01
C TYR A 193 3.90 -0.28 21.31
N ASN A 194 3.57 1.00 21.28
CA ASN A 194 3.68 1.88 22.45
C ASN A 194 2.76 1.41 23.56
N TYR A 195 1.52 1.04 23.25
CA TYR A 195 0.57 0.50 24.23
C TYR A 195 1.13 -0.76 24.91
N CYS A 196 1.55 -1.76 24.13
CA CYS A 196 2.09 -3.01 24.66
C CYS A 196 3.40 -2.81 25.42
N TYR A 197 4.24 -1.89 24.95
CA TYR A 197 5.57 -1.63 25.56
C TYR A 197 5.45 -0.90 26.88
N LEU A 198 4.53 0.04 27.00
CA LEU A 198 4.30 0.82 28.23
C LEU A 198 3.58 0.00 29.31
N ASP A 199 2.62 -0.84 28.91
CA ASP A 199 1.80 -1.64 29.83
C ASP A 199 2.60 -2.76 30.51
N ASN A 200 3.66 -3.25 29.87
CA ASN A 200 4.51 -4.33 30.40
C ASN A 200 5.75 -3.86 31.19
N ALA A 201 5.85 -2.59 31.51
CA ALA A 201 7.06 -1.99 32.03
C ALA A 201 7.09 -1.78 33.53
N ALA A 202 7.98 -2.49 34.20
CA ALA A 202 8.32 -2.26 35.63
C ALA A 202 9.04 -0.90 35.90
N ASP A 203 9.62 -0.25 34.88
CA ASP A 203 10.36 1.02 34.96
C ASP A 203 9.91 2.00 33.87
N ALA A 204 8.82 2.72 34.09
CA ALA A 204 8.25 3.67 33.15
C ALA A 204 9.13 4.93 32.86
N ASP A 205 10.07 5.24 33.76
CA ASP A 205 10.83 6.51 33.74
C ASP A 205 11.92 6.61 32.65
N TYR A 206 12.26 5.53 31.95
CA TYR A 206 13.36 5.52 30.95
C TYR A 206 12.92 5.16 29.52
N ARG A 207 11.60 5.07 29.25
CA ARG A 207 11.10 4.61 27.97
C ARG A 207 10.68 5.76 27.08
N LYS A 208 11.26 5.79 25.89
CA LYS A 208 10.87 6.72 24.84
C LYS A 208 9.83 6.04 23.95
N GLU A 209 8.68 6.68 23.79
CA GLU A 209 7.68 6.26 22.82
C GLU A 209 8.28 6.24 21.41
N MET A 210 7.92 5.22 20.63
CA MET A 210 8.22 5.15 19.22
C MET A 210 7.34 6.12 18.46
N VAL A 211 7.88 6.67 17.38
CA VAL A 211 7.13 7.55 16.48
C VAL A 211 7.02 6.92 15.09
N VAL A 212 6.09 7.43 14.28
CA VAL A 212 5.99 7.07 12.88
C VAL A 212 7.25 7.51 12.15
N GLY A 213 7.94 6.57 11.53
CA GLY A 213 9.16 6.78 10.77
C GLY A 213 8.89 7.03 9.28
N ASN A 214 9.92 6.81 8.47
CA ASN A 214 9.85 6.97 7.03
C ASN A 214 9.17 5.79 6.36
N ILE A 215 8.47 6.04 5.26
CA ILE A 215 7.99 5.02 4.33
C ILE A 215 8.88 5.07 3.09
N ILE A 216 9.57 3.96 2.80
CA ILE A 216 10.31 3.76 1.54
C ILE A 216 9.41 2.99 0.59
N TRP A 217 9.20 3.55 -0.59
CA TRP A 217 8.35 2.97 -1.63
C TRP A 217 9.20 2.33 -2.71
N GLN A 218 9.04 1.03 -2.93
CA GLN A 218 9.73 0.26 -3.96
C GLN A 218 8.71 -0.32 -4.92
N VAL A 219 8.75 0.09 -6.17
CA VAL A 219 7.79 -0.35 -7.18
C VAL A 219 8.50 -0.96 -8.37
N GLN A 220 8.15 -2.19 -8.75
CA GLN A 220 8.72 -2.83 -9.92
C GLN A 220 8.29 -2.12 -11.21
N ASN A 221 7.01 -1.70 -11.32
CA ASN A 221 6.50 -0.88 -12.43
C ASN A 221 5.62 0.24 -11.87
N LEU A 222 6.16 1.44 -11.80
CA LEU A 222 5.45 2.66 -11.49
C LEU A 222 5.03 3.32 -12.82
N HIS A 223 3.74 3.64 -13.00
CA HIS A 223 3.24 4.00 -14.33
C HIS A 223 2.09 5.01 -14.30
N VAL A 224 1.82 5.57 -15.49
CA VAL A 224 0.59 6.32 -15.79
C VAL A 224 0.10 5.96 -17.19
N TYR A 225 -1.23 5.81 -17.33
CA TYR A 225 -1.89 5.55 -18.61
C TYR A 225 -2.25 6.83 -19.34
N GLU A 226 -2.28 6.80 -20.68
CA GLU A 226 -2.62 7.92 -21.58
C GLU A 226 -3.88 8.67 -21.16
N ARG A 227 -4.91 7.97 -20.68
CA ARG A 227 -6.16 8.57 -20.21
C ARG A 227 -6.02 9.51 -19.01
N HIS A 228 -4.84 9.53 -18.36
CA HIS A 228 -4.53 10.37 -17.20
C HIS A 228 -3.35 11.32 -17.42
N PHE A 229 -2.85 11.44 -18.65
CA PHE A 229 -1.72 12.33 -18.97
C PHE A 229 -2.02 13.80 -18.68
N ASP A 230 -3.28 14.22 -18.81
CA ASP A 230 -3.75 15.55 -18.44
C ASP A 230 -3.62 15.88 -16.95
N LEU A 231 -3.49 14.85 -16.09
CA LEU A 231 -3.29 14.99 -14.66
C LEU A 231 -1.81 15.02 -14.24
N VAL A 232 -0.90 14.79 -15.19
CA VAL A 232 0.56 14.80 -14.98
C VAL A 232 1.10 16.21 -15.20
N SER A 233 0.98 17.08 -14.18
CA SER A 233 1.37 18.49 -14.28
C SER A 233 1.81 19.06 -12.93
#